data_bd49b20c8adc2d3273465a314e0c62b1
#
_entry.id   bd49b20c8adc2d3273465a314e0c62b1
#
_cell.length_a   1.000
_cell.length_b   1.000
_cell.length_c   1.000
_cell.angle_alpha   90.00
_cell.angle_beta   90.00
_cell.angle_gamma   90.00
#
_symmetry.space_group_name_H-M   'P 1'
#
loop_
_entity.id
_entity.type
_entity.pdbx_description
1 polymer ?
#
loop_
_entity_poly.entity_id
_entity_poly.type
_entity_poly.pdbx_seq_one_letter_code
_entity_poly.pdbx_strand_id
1 'polypeptide(L)'
;MEREQGISKAGCRRLRTSMIELAWSWTRHQPGSGLTQWFHRKVAGQGKRMRRIAVVALARKLLVALWRYVRDGVVPQGAVLKAD
;
A
#
# COMPACT_ATOMS: atom_id res chain seq x y z
N MET A 1 -11.32 17.67 10.22
CA MET A 1 -12.01 16.93 10.60
C MET A 1 -13.00 16.33 9.84
N GLU A 2 -13.98 16.94 9.55
CA GLU A 2 -14.94 16.34 8.82
C GLU A 2 -14.51 15.91 7.56
N ARG A 3 -13.57 16.46 6.99
CA ARG A 3 -13.13 16.12 5.76
C ARG A 3 -12.76 14.74 5.67
N GLU A 4 -12.13 14.19 6.61
CA GLU A 4 -11.76 12.84 6.55
C GLU A 4 -12.95 11.98 6.53
N GLN A 5 -13.98 12.38 7.24
CA GLN A 5 -15.16 11.62 7.22
C GLN A 5 -15.81 11.65 5.89
N GLY A 6 -15.73 12.77 5.23
CA GLY A 6 -16.29 12.90 3.90
C GLY A 6 -15.66 11.94 2.94
N ILE A 7 -14.35 11.81 2.99
CA ILE A 7 -13.67 10.91 2.13
C ILE A 7 -14.06 9.50 2.47
N SER A 8 -14.19 9.19 3.74
CA SER A 8 -14.55 7.86 4.15
C SER A 8 -15.89 7.46 3.65
N LYS A 9 -16.81 8.41 3.51
CA LYS A 9 -18.10 8.04 3.05
C LYS A 9 -18.25 8.10 1.59
N ALA A 10 -18.04 9.20 1.01
CA ALA A 10 -18.29 9.40 -0.39
C ALA A 10 -17.36 8.67 -1.29
N GLY A 11 -16.11 8.96 -1.24
CA GLY A 11 -15.17 8.41 -2.17
C GLY A 11 -14.49 7.15 -1.68
N CYS A 12 -14.86 6.72 -0.47
CA CYS A 12 -14.08 5.69 0.18
C CYS A 12 -14.00 4.39 -0.58
N ARG A 13 -15.11 3.95 -1.12
CA ARG A 13 -15.12 2.66 -1.78
C ARG A 13 -14.22 2.64 -3.00
N ARG A 14 -14.34 3.66 -3.83
CA ARG A 14 -13.53 3.73 -5.02
C ARG A 14 -12.05 3.91 -4.68
N LEU A 15 -11.77 4.78 -3.73
CA LEU A 15 -10.40 5.03 -3.32
C LEU A 15 -9.81 3.76 -2.70
N ARG A 16 -10.58 3.07 -1.89
CA ARG A 16 -10.09 1.84 -1.28
C ARG A 16 -9.76 0.80 -2.32
N THR A 17 -10.62 0.64 -3.33
CA THR A 17 -10.38 -0.32 -4.38
C THR A 17 -9.10 0.03 -5.13
N SER A 18 -8.93 1.30 -5.46
CA SER A 18 -7.74 1.74 -6.17
C SER A 18 -6.47 1.50 -5.34
N MET A 19 -6.54 1.77 -4.05
CA MET A 19 -5.38 1.57 -3.19
C MET A 19 -5.03 0.10 -3.05
N ILE A 20 -6.03 -0.76 -3.01
CA ILE A 20 -5.78 -2.20 -2.92
C ILE A 20 -5.16 -2.70 -4.22
N GLU A 21 -5.65 -2.20 -5.36
CA GLU A 21 -5.07 -2.58 -6.63
C GLU A 21 -3.63 -2.11 -6.72
N LEU A 22 -3.37 -0.91 -6.23
CA LEU A 22 -2.02 -0.39 -6.23
C LEU A 22 -1.12 -1.24 -5.33
N ALA A 23 -1.64 -1.69 -4.19
CA ALA A 23 -0.87 -2.53 -3.29
C ALA A 23 -0.51 -3.85 -3.94
N TRP A 24 -1.44 -4.48 -4.66
CA TRP A 24 -1.13 -5.71 -5.36
C TRP A 24 -0.10 -5.48 -6.45
N SER A 25 -0.24 -4.37 -7.17
CA SER A 25 0.71 -4.00 -8.20
C SER A 25 2.09 -3.78 -7.59
N TRP A 26 2.14 -3.13 -6.43
CA TRP A 26 3.40 -2.87 -5.75
C TRP A 26 4.12 -4.16 -5.40
N THR A 27 3.41 -5.15 -4.88
CA THR A 27 4.05 -6.42 -4.53
C THR A 27 4.60 -7.13 -5.77
N ARG A 28 3.93 -6.90 -6.92
CA ARG A 28 4.38 -7.54 -8.14
C ARG A 28 5.57 -6.86 -8.75
N HIS A 29 5.60 -5.55 -8.73
CA HIS A 29 6.64 -4.78 -9.41
C HIS A 29 7.77 -4.34 -8.49
N GLN A 30 7.60 -4.41 -7.19
CA GLN A 30 8.62 -4.02 -6.23
C GLN A 30 8.86 -5.15 -5.22
N PRO A 31 9.29 -6.31 -5.71
CA PRO A 31 9.45 -7.45 -4.82
C PRO A 31 10.52 -7.26 -3.74
N GLY A 32 11.48 -6.39 -4.00
CA GLY A 32 12.53 -6.15 -3.01
C GLY A 32 12.20 -5.08 -2.00
N SER A 33 11.03 -4.45 -2.14
CA SER A 33 10.64 -3.40 -1.22
C SER A 33 10.40 -3.95 0.18
N GLY A 34 10.75 -3.18 1.19
CA GLY A 34 10.49 -3.57 2.57
C GLY A 34 9.02 -3.80 2.83
N LEU A 35 8.14 -3.02 2.17
CA LEU A 35 6.71 -3.19 2.32
C LEU A 35 6.26 -4.53 1.73
N THR A 36 6.79 -4.90 0.57
CA THR A 36 6.46 -6.17 -0.04
C THR A 36 6.91 -7.32 0.84
N GLN A 37 8.09 -7.23 1.41
CA GLN A 37 8.59 -8.29 2.26
C GLN A 37 7.79 -8.36 3.55
N TRP A 38 7.39 -7.23 4.09
CA TRP A 38 6.53 -7.20 5.26
C TRP A 38 5.22 -7.95 4.95
N PHE A 39 4.64 -7.68 3.76
CA PHE A 39 3.40 -8.31 3.37
C PHE A 39 3.57 -9.83 3.28
N HIS A 40 4.63 -10.28 2.63
CA HIS A 40 4.85 -11.71 2.47
C HIS A 40 5.06 -12.40 3.83
N ARG A 41 5.76 -11.76 4.74
CA ARG A 41 5.96 -12.34 6.06
C ARG A 41 4.63 -12.44 6.81
N LYS A 42 3.79 -11.42 6.62
CA LYS A 42 2.53 -11.38 7.33
C LYS A 42 1.57 -12.48 6.88
N VAL A 43 1.59 -12.79 5.59
CA VAL A 43 0.66 -13.78 5.05
C VAL A 43 1.25 -15.18 4.95
N ALA A 44 2.52 -15.35 5.25
CA ALA A 44 3.17 -16.66 5.12
C ALA A 44 2.44 -17.70 5.99
N GLY A 45 2.03 -18.78 5.37
CA GLY A 45 1.34 -19.82 6.10
C GLY A 45 -0.09 -19.50 6.48
N GLN A 46 -0.60 -18.36 6.03
CA GLN A 46 -1.96 -17.96 6.38
C GLN A 46 -2.89 -18.16 5.19
N GLY A 47 -4.19 -18.14 5.44
CA GLY A 47 -5.18 -18.35 4.40
C GLY A 47 -5.58 -17.07 3.71
N LYS A 48 -6.63 -17.18 2.87
CA LYS A 48 -7.08 -16.05 2.08
C LYS A 48 -7.56 -14.89 2.92
N ARG A 49 -8.14 -15.19 4.05
CA ARG A 49 -8.65 -14.12 4.90
C ARG A 49 -7.52 -13.21 5.36
N MET A 50 -6.40 -13.81 5.77
CA MET A 50 -5.27 -13.01 6.24
C MET A 50 -4.68 -12.21 5.08
N ARG A 51 -4.68 -12.78 3.87
CA ARG A 51 -4.17 -12.04 2.73
C ARG A 51 -5.00 -10.79 2.45
N ARG A 52 -6.33 -10.87 2.59
CA ARG A 52 -7.17 -9.70 2.40
C ARG A 52 -6.92 -8.65 3.45
N ILE A 53 -6.77 -9.08 4.71
CA ILE A 53 -6.52 -8.14 5.79
C ILE A 53 -5.15 -7.49 5.59
N ALA A 54 -4.17 -8.29 5.24
CA ALA A 54 -2.81 -7.79 5.08
C ALA A 54 -2.67 -6.84 3.89
N VAL A 55 -3.41 -7.07 2.80
CA VAL A 55 -3.29 -6.19 1.65
C VAL A 55 -3.90 -4.82 1.95
N VAL A 56 -4.94 -4.77 2.79
CA VAL A 56 -5.50 -3.49 3.19
C VAL A 56 -4.50 -2.74 4.07
N ALA A 57 -3.83 -3.45 4.97
CA ALA A 57 -2.80 -2.83 5.80
C ALA A 57 -1.63 -2.38 4.95
N LEU A 58 -1.26 -3.17 3.95
CA LEU A 58 -0.20 -2.79 3.03
C LEU A 58 -0.57 -1.54 2.26
N ALA A 59 -1.81 -1.44 1.82
CA ALA A 59 -2.26 -0.26 1.08
C ALA A 59 -2.12 1.00 1.95
N ARG A 60 -2.43 0.91 3.23
CA ARG A 60 -2.27 2.06 4.11
C ARG A 60 -0.81 2.43 4.29
N LYS A 61 0.05 1.45 4.49
CA LYS A 61 1.48 1.70 4.64
C LYS A 61 2.05 2.29 3.36
N LEU A 62 1.59 1.79 2.22
CA LEU A 62 2.05 2.27 0.93
C LEU A 62 1.62 3.72 0.71
N LEU A 63 0.39 4.05 1.08
CA LEU A 63 -0.08 5.42 0.94
C LEU A 63 0.80 6.38 1.72
N VAL A 64 1.14 6.04 2.95
CA VAL A 64 2.00 6.89 3.76
C VAL A 64 3.39 6.99 3.14
N ALA A 65 3.91 5.87 2.65
CA ALA A 65 5.24 5.88 2.05
C ALA A 65 5.29 6.72 0.78
N LEU A 66 4.25 6.63 -0.05
CA LEU A 66 4.21 7.42 -1.27
C LEU A 66 4.01 8.90 -0.96
N TRP A 67 3.22 9.21 0.08
CA TRP A 67 3.04 10.57 0.49
C TRP A 67 4.36 11.18 0.96
N ARG A 68 5.16 10.42 1.69
CA ARG A 68 6.47 10.89 2.12
C ARG A 68 7.39 11.10 0.93
N TYR A 69 7.29 10.23 -0.05
CA TYR A 69 8.11 10.37 -1.24
C TYR A 69 7.76 11.66 -1.97
N VAL A 70 6.47 11.94 -2.12
CA VAL A 70 6.06 13.14 -2.83
C VAL A 70 6.43 14.40 -2.04
N ARG A 71 6.25 14.35 -0.74
CA ARG A 71 6.50 15.54 0.07
C ARG A 71 7.98 15.77 0.35
N ASP A 72 8.70 14.74 0.71
CA ASP A 72 10.06 14.87 1.19
C ASP A 72 11.11 14.21 0.31
N GLY A 73 10.70 13.54 -0.73
CA GLY A 73 11.64 12.84 -1.60
C GLY A 73 12.20 11.57 -1.00
N VAL A 74 11.57 11.05 0.06
CA VAL A 74 12.06 9.85 0.71
C VAL A 74 11.57 8.63 -0.03
N VAL A 75 12.49 7.87 -0.62
CA VAL A 75 12.14 6.69 -1.38
C VAL A 75 11.82 5.55 -0.43
N PRO A 76 10.71 4.82 -0.63
CA PRO A 76 10.40 3.69 0.23
C PRO A 76 11.55 2.69 0.24
N GLN A 77 11.81 2.13 1.39
CA GLN A 77 12.94 1.24 1.57
C GLN A 77 12.90 0.07 0.60
N GLY A 78 13.98 -0.16 -0.11
CA GLY A 78 14.08 -1.29 -1.03
C GLY A 78 13.34 -1.10 -2.33
N ALA A 79 12.68 0.04 -2.55
CA ALA A 79 11.98 0.28 -3.79
C ALA A 79 12.95 0.73 -4.87
N VAL A 80 12.65 0.37 -6.10
CA VAL A 80 13.50 0.72 -7.23
C VAL A 80 12.78 1.76 -8.07
N LEU A 81 13.43 2.90 -8.28
CA LEU A 81 12.86 3.93 -9.12
C LEU A 81 13.29 3.67 -10.54
N LYS A 82 12.34 3.85 -11.47
CA LYS A 82 12.66 3.68 -12.85
C LYS A 82 13.37 4.91 -13.34
N ALA A 83 14.52 4.71 -13.92
CA ALA A 83 15.25 5.84 -14.45
C ALA A 83 14.88 6.02 -15.89
N ASP A 84 14.35 7.13 -16.21
CA ASP A 84 14.05 7.40 -17.59
C ASP A 84 14.80 8.58 -18.11
#